data_968bc040de82510254e5afd87293e137
#
_entry.id   968bc040de82510254e5afd87293e137
#
_cell.length_a   1.000
_cell.length_b   1.000
_cell.length_c   1.000
_cell.angle_alpha   90.00
_cell.angle_beta   90.00
_cell.angle_gamma   90.00
#
_symmetry.space_group_name_H-M   'P 1'
#
loop_
_entity.id
_entity.type
_entity.pdbx_description
1 polymer ?
#
loop_
_entity_poly.entity_id
_entity_poly.type
_entity_poly.pdbx_seq_one_letter_code
_entity_poly.pdbx_strand_id
1 'polypeptide(L)'
;MPFLLIDKVNAQVLVFGPAGQLKGATPALLGMARGDRMLAPNDAPMSAMPPQVRITPAGRFVSRLAIDSHGKELLVLDYDASLSLHAVVKGTPKERRAERLKSVTTEDNRISFGCINVPGPFYSTVVSPTFTGTKGIVYVLPETSPASALFGFQPAGIAVAGAQQGSTALDAPPPQLAPAAQSAPAPVAR
;
A
#
# COMPACT_ATOMS: atom_id res chain seq x y z
N MET A 1 7.85 -15.71 -16.09
CA MET A 1 6.93 -14.69 -16.61
C MET A 1 7.14 -13.37 -15.87
N PRO A 2 6.85 -12.23 -16.48
CA PRO A 2 6.98 -10.94 -15.80
C PRO A 2 5.98 -10.81 -14.65
N PHE A 3 6.28 -9.89 -13.72
CA PHE A 3 5.36 -9.60 -12.64
C PHE A 3 5.43 -8.14 -12.16
N LEU A 4 4.35 -7.68 -11.53
CA LEU A 4 4.28 -6.40 -10.85
C LEU A 4 4.05 -6.58 -9.36
N LEU A 5 4.62 -5.66 -8.59
CA LEU A 5 4.22 -5.41 -7.20
C LEU A 5 3.54 -4.05 -7.12
N ILE A 6 2.37 -4.01 -6.52
CA ILE A 6 1.64 -2.79 -6.23
C ILE A 6 1.65 -2.59 -4.73
N ASP A 7 2.48 -1.65 -4.29
CA ASP A 7 2.58 -1.24 -2.89
C ASP A 7 1.54 -0.15 -2.62
N LYS A 8 0.45 -0.54 -1.97
CA LYS A 8 -0.63 0.40 -1.65
C LYS A 8 -0.26 1.37 -0.54
N VAL A 9 0.60 0.97 0.37
CA VAL A 9 1.03 1.82 1.50
C VAL A 9 1.85 3.00 1.00
N ASN A 10 2.78 2.73 0.08
CA ASN A 10 3.66 3.74 -0.52
C ASN A 10 3.13 4.29 -1.85
N ALA A 11 1.96 3.84 -2.31
CA ALA A 11 1.34 4.22 -3.57
C ALA A 11 2.29 4.06 -4.76
N GLN A 12 2.97 2.91 -4.86
CA GLN A 12 3.97 2.61 -5.89
C GLN A 12 3.65 1.36 -6.68
N VAL A 13 4.07 1.36 -7.94
CA VAL A 13 4.10 0.20 -8.82
C VAL A 13 5.54 -0.10 -9.19
N LEU A 14 5.96 -1.36 -8.98
CA LEU A 14 7.25 -1.88 -9.39
C LEU A 14 7.04 -2.96 -10.46
N VAL A 15 7.75 -2.87 -11.56
CA VAL A 15 7.65 -3.81 -12.70
C VAL A 15 8.92 -4.63 -12.78
N PHE A 16 8.75 -5.96 -12.87
CA PHE A 16 9.84 -6.92 -12.93
C PHE A 16 9.74 -7.76 -14.20
N GLY A 17 10.86 -8.03 -14.80
CA GLY A 17 10.97 -9.00 -15.89
C GLY A 17 10.93 -10.44 -15.40
N PRO A 18 10.88 -11.41 -16.33
CA PRO A 18 10.68 -12.83 -16.00
C PRO A 18 11.82 -13.46 -15.18
N ALA A 19 13.00 -12.88 -15.17
CA ALA A 19 14.14 -13.30 -14.35
C ALA A 19 14.24 -12.53 -13.00
N GLY A 20 13.21 -11.75 -12.64
CA GLY A 20 13.16 -10.99 -11.39
C GLY A 20 13.92 -9.66 -11.43
N GLN A 21 14.46 -9.25 -12.58
CA GLN A 21 15.13 -7.95 -12.71
C GLN A 21 14.11 -6.81 -12.68
N LEU A 22 14.36 -5.78 -11.90
CA LEU A 22 13.56 -4.57 -11.86
C LEU A 22 13.64 -3.82 -13.20
N LYS A 23 12.51 -3.60 -13.84
CA LYS A 23 12.36 -2.83 -15.09
C LYS A 23 12.09 -1.36 -14.84
N GLY A 24 11.42 -1.05 -13.74
CA GLY A 24 11.12 0.32 -13.34
C GLY A 24 10.17 0.38 -12.16
N ALA A 25 10.10 1.56 -11.56
CA ALA A 25 9.18 1.88 -10.48
C ALA A 25 8.59 3.27 -10.69
N THR A 26 7.34 3.47 -10.25
CA THR A 26 6.63 4.74 -10.41
C THR A 26 5.57 4.92 -9.34
N PRO A 27 5.23 6.16 -8.94
CA PRO A 27 4.02 6.44 -8.19
C PRO A 27 2.78 6.00 -8.95
N ALA A 28 1.73 5.67 -8.21
CA ALA A 28 0.45 5.26 -8.78
C ALA A 28 -0.73 5.93 -8.07
N LEU A 29 -1.83 6.16 -8.80
CA LEU A 29 -3.11 6.48 -8.18
C LEU A 29 -3.87 5.19 -7.92
N LEU A 30 -4.49 5.12 -6.76
CA LEU A 30 -5.18 3.96 -6.22
C LEU A 30 -6.63 4.29 -5.87
N GLY A 31 -7.38 3.28 -5.47
CA GLY A 31 -8.74 3.43 -4.97
C GLY A 31 -8.83 4.48 -3.85
N MET A 32 -9.93 5.24 -3.85
CA MET A 32 -10.15 6.36 -2.94
C MET A 32 -10.14 5.93 -1.46
N ALA A 33 -10.66 4.74 -1.17
CA ALA A 33 -10.67 4.18 0.18
C ALA A 33 -9.52 3.20 0.41
N ARG A 34 -9.03 3.16 1.65
CA ARG A 34 -8.11 2.14 2.12
C ARG A 34 -8.86 0.83 2.36
N GLY A 35 -8.20 -0.29 2.15
CA GLY A 35 -8.75 -1.62 2.38
C GLY A 35 -8.14 -2.67 1.46
N ASP A 36 -8.40 -3.93 1.76
CA ASP A 36 -7.83 -5.07 1.04
C ASP A 36 -8.88 -5.88 0.27
N ARG A 37 -10.15 -5.60 0.44
CA ARG A 37 -11.24 -6.26 -0.27
C ARG A 37 -12.07 -5.26 -1.05
N MET A 38 -12.32 -5.57 -2.33
CA MET A 38 -13.37 -4.88 -3.06
C MET A 38 -14.70 -5.41 -2.52
N LEU A 39 -15.55 -4.51 -2.07
CA LEU A 39 -16.94 -4.85 -1.81
C LEU A 39 -17.57 -5.04 -3.19
N ALA A 40 -18.17 -6.21 -3.42
CA ALA A 40 -18.79 -6.54 -4.70
C ALA A 40 -19.66 -5.37 -5.17
N PRO A 41 -19.52 -4.91 -6.42
CA PRO A 41 -20.49 -3.96 -6.95
C PRO A 41 -21.85 -4.66 -6.91
N ASN A 42 -22.76 -4.15 -6.11
CA ASN A 42 -24.17 -4.35 -6.42
C ASN A 42 -24.30 -3.92 -7.88
N ASP A 43 -25.22 -4.45 -8.66
CA ASP A 43 -25.43 -4.18 -10.10
C ASP A 43 -25.49 -2.67 -10.49
N ALA A 44 -25.03 -1.82 -9.61
CA ALA A 44 -24.93 -0.37 -9.78
C ALA A 44 -23.73 0.01 -10.64
N PRO A 45 -23.87 0.98 -11.55
CA PRO A 45 -22.77 1.46 -12.37
C PRO A 45 -21.64 2.02 -11.48
N MET A 46 -20.38 1.84 -11.89
CA MET A 46 -19.21 2.31 -11.16
C MET A 46 -19.31 3.79 -10.74
N SER A 47 -19.97 4.63 -11.54
CA SER A 47 -20.20 6.05 -11.23
C SER A 47 -21.04 6.28 -9.97
N ALA A 48 -21.91 5.33 -9.62
CA ALA A 48 -22.74 5.38 -8.41
C ALA A 48 -22.06 4.80 -7.17
N MET A 49 -20.84 4.26 -7.30
CA MET A 49 -20.09 3.66 -6.21
C MET A 49 -19.67 4.72 -5.17
N PRO A 50 -20.08 4.60 -3.91
CA PRO A 50 -19.71 5.58 -2.89
C PRO A 50 -18.20 5.55 -2.61
N PRO A 51 -17.60 6.68 -2.22
CA PRO A 51 -16.14 6.78 -2.01
C PRO A 51 -15.55 5.71 -1.10
N GLN A 52 -16.28 5.31 -0.06
CA GLN A 52 -15.84 4.38 0.99
C GLN A 52 -15.61 2.95 0.49
N VAL A 53 -16.18 2.58 -0.65
CA VAL A 53 -16.03 1.24 -1.23
C VAL A 53 -15.12 1.20 -2.47
N ARG A 54 -14.58 2.35 -2.86
CA ARG A 54 -13.63 2.47 -4.00
C ARG A 54 -12.24 2.03 -3.59
N ILE A 55 -12.07 0.73 -3.42
CA ILE A 55 -10.85 0.11 -2.89
C ILE A 55 -10.08 -0.54 -4.03
N THR A 56 -8.76 -0.42 -4.05
CA THR A 56 -7.87 -1.29 -4.82
C THR A 56 -7.69 -2.59 -4.02
N PRO A 57 -8.29 -3.72 -4.43
CA PRO A 57 -8.23 -4.95 -3.64
C PRO A 57 -6.83 -5.53 -3.65
N ALA A 58 -6.42 -6.10 -2.52
CA ALA A 58 -5.19 -6.86 -2.42
C ALA A 58 -5.39 -8.27 -3.01
N GLY A 59 -4.33 -8.83 -3.58
CA GLY A 59 -4.42 -10.17 -4.17
C GLY A 59 -3.31 -10.48 -5.16
N ARG A 60 -3.38 -11.71 -5.67
CA ARG A 60 -2.54 -12.21 -6.76
C ARG A 60 -3.40 -12.42 -7.99
N PHE A 61 -3.10 -11.71 -9.05
CA PHE A 61 -3.88 -11.71 -10.30
C PHE A 61 -3.04 -12.20 -11.47
N VAL A 62 -3.60 -13.11 -12.26
CA VAL A 62 -3.01 -13.47 -13.57
C VAL A 62 -3.48 -12.44 -14.59
N SER A 63 -2.57 -11.61 -15.06
CA SER A 63 -2.86 -10.41 -15.80
C SER A 63 -2.38 -10.50 -17.25
N ARG A 64 -3.09 -9.81 -18.14
CA ARG A 64 -2.74 -9.68 -19.55
C ARG A 64 -3.18 -8.33 -20.09
N LEU A 65 -2.53 -7.88 -21.16
CA LEU A 65 -2.97 -6.70 -21.90
C LEU A 65 -4.31 -6.98 -22.62
N ALA A 66 -5.14 -5.98 -22.64
CA ALA A 66 -6.40 -5.94 -23.40
C ALA A 66 -6.67 -4.52 -23.89
N ILE A 67 -7.63 -4.40 -24.80
CA ILE A 67 -8.13 -3.10 -25.29
C ILE A 67 -9.51 -2.89 -24.69
N ASP A 68 -9.74 -1.72 -24.11
CA ASP A 68 -11.04 -1.34 -23.58
C ASP A 68 -12.02 -0.94 -24.70
N SER A 69 -13.27 -0.67 -24.33
CA SER A 69 -14.33 -0.26 -25.27
C SER A 69 -14.05 1.10 -25.96
N HIS A 70 -13.07 1.85 -25.51
CA HIS A 70 -12.63 3.13 -26.07
C HIS A 70 -11.35 3.00 -26.91
N GLY A 71 -10.88 1.77 -27.17
CA GLY A 71 -9.66 1.49 -27.93
C GLY A 71 -8.37 1.75 -27.17
N LYS A 72 -8.39 1.87 -25.84
CA LYS A 72 -7.20 2.08 -25.02
C LYS A 72 -6.70 0.76 -24.44
N GLU A 73 -5.38 0.60 -24.48
CA GLU A 73 -4.72 -0.54 -23.86
C GLU A 73 -4.71 -0.41 -22.35
N LEU A 74 -4.93 -1.54 -21.67
CA LEU A 74 -4.86 -1.67 -20.23
C LEU A 74 -4.37 -3.08 -19.85
N LEU A 75 -3.78 -3.21 -18.67
CA LEU A 75 -3.41 -4.50 -18.07
C LEU A 75 -4.58 -4.94 -17.17
N VAL A 76 -5.34 -5.94 -17.60
CA VAL A 76 -6.47 -6.49 -16.83
C VAL A 76 -5.96 -7.33 -15.69
N LEU A 77 -6.43 -7.05 -14.49
CA LEU A 77 -6.21 -7.85 -13.29
C LEU A 77 -7.39 -8.80 -13.04
N ASP A 78 -8.61 -8.25 -13.07
CA ASP A 78 -9.83 -8.99 -12.83
C ASP A 78 -10.96 -8.42 -13.73
N TYR A 79 -11.54 -9.25 -14.59
CA TYR A 79 -12.60 -8.85 -15.48
C TYR A 79 -13.94 -8.63 -14.75
N ASP A 80 -14.26 -9.53 -13.83
CA ASP A 80 -15.55 -9.51 -13.14
C ASP A 80 -15.62 -8.31 -12.18
N ALA A 81 -14.51 -7.98 -11.56
CA ALA A 81 -14.35 -6.81 -10.73
C ALA A 81 -14.04 -5.52 -11.50
N SER A 82 -13.94 -5.57 -12.83
CA SER A 82 -13.51 -4.43 -13.67
C SER A 82 -12.21 -3.77 -13.18
N LEU A 83 -11.28 -4.58 -12.66
CA LEU A 83 -10.03 -4.13 -12.08
C LEU A 83 -8.90 -4.18 -13.12
N SER A 84 -8.23 -3.06 -13.31
CA SER A 84 -7.12 -2.96 -14.26
C SER A 84 -6.04 -1.97 -13.81
N LEU A 85 -4.86 -2.08 -14.44
CA LEU A 85 -3.82 -1.06 -14.40
C LEU A 85 -3.71 -0.41 -15.77
N HIS A 86 -3.73 0.91 -15.81
CA HIS A 86 -3.70 1.67 -17.06
C HIS A 86 -2.99 3.02 -16.91
N ALA A 87 -2.68 3.64 -18.04
CA ALA A 87 -2.17 5.01 -18.05
C ALA A 87 -3.19 5.96 -17.40
N VAL A 88 -2.69 6.93 -16.64
CA VAL A 88 -3.56 7.92 -16.00
C VAL A 88 -4.43 8.63 -17.05
N VAL A 89 -5.72 8.65 -16.82
CA VAL A 89 -6.67 9.42 -17.62
C VAL A 89 -6.75 10.85 -17.09
N LYS A 90 -7.02 11.82 -17.96
CA LYS A 90 -7.04 13.24 -17.61
C LYS A 90 -8.03 13.55 -16.47
N GLY A 91 -9.15 12.86 -16.43
CA GLY A 91 -10.20 13.10 -15.43
C GLY A 91 -10.77 14.51 -15.52
N THR A 92 -11.44 14.94 -14.45
CA THR A 92 -11.89 16.33 -14.31
C THR A 92 -10.76 17.21 -13.77
N PRO A 93 -10.74 18.53 -14.05
CA PRO A 93 -9.73 19.45 -13.50
C PRO A 93 -9.66 19.43 -11.96
N LYS A 94 -10.78 19.19 -11.30
CA LYS A 94 -10.84 19.09 -9.82
C LYS A 94 -10.07 17.90 -9.25
N GLU A 95 -9.93 16.83 -10.02
CA GLU A 95 -9.22 15.63 -9.57
C GLU A 95 -7.70 15.81 -9.52
N ARG A 96 -7.14 16.74 -10.30
CA ARG A 96 -5.71 17.07 -10.30
C ARG A 96 -4.80 15.83 -10.36
N ARG A 97 -5.16 14.83 -11.17
CA ARG A 97 -4.52 13.49 -11.17
C ARG A 97 -3.00 13.55 -11.45
N ALA A 98 -2.57 14.41 -12.37
CA ALA A 98 -1.15 14.56 -12.69
C ALA A 98 -0.33 15.16 -11.52
N GLU A 99 -0.94 16.03 -10.74
CA GLU A 99 -0.31 16.61 -9.54
C GLU A 99 -0.26 15.60 -8.40
N ARG A 100 -1.35 14.85 -8.21
CA ARG A 100 -1.40 13.76 -7.22
C ARG A 100 -0.33 12.70 -7.43
N LEU A 101 -0.04 12.34 -8.68
CA LEU A 101 1.07 11.41 -9.01
C LEU A 101 2.46 11.95 -8.64
N LYS A 102 2.61 13.26 -8.46
CA LYS A 102 3.87 13.91 -8.06
C LYS A 102 3.94 14.20 -6.57
N SER A 103 2.85 14.00 -5.84
CA SER A 103 2.79 14.27 -4.41
C SER A 103 3.69 13.30 -3.64
N VAL A 104 4.34 13.81 -2.61
CA VAL A 104 5.09 13.01 -1.64
C VAL A 104 4.18 12.37 -0.59
N THR A 105 2.92 12.82 -0.52
CA THR A 105 1.91 12.34 0.43
C THR A 105 1.07 11.26 -0.24
N THR A 106 1.14 10.03 0.24
CA THR A 106 0.44 8.88 -0.35
C THR A 106 -1.09 8.99 -0.27
N GLU A 107 -1.62 9.80 0.63
CA GLU A 107 -3.07 10.10 0.68
C GLU A 107 -3.54 10.84 -0.57
N ASP A 108 -2.71 11.68 -1.16
CA ASP A 108 -3.04 12.37 -2.41
C ASP A 108 -3.20 11.40 -3.59
N ASN A 109 -2.61 10.23 -3.50
CA ASN A 109 -2.71 9.20 -4.53
C ASN A 109 -4.05 8.44 -4.51
N ARG A 110 -4.96 8.75 -3.57
CA ARG A 110 -6.26 8.10 -3.42
C ARG A 110 -7.35 8.85 -4.18
N ILE A 111 -7.73 8.36 -5.38
CA ILE A 111 -8.70 9.06 -6.24
C ILE A 111 -9.49 8.13 -7.18
N SER A 112 -9.02 6.92 -7.47
CA SER A 112 -9.66 6.03 -8.42
C SER A 112 -10.85 5.28 -7.83
N PHE A 113 -11.58 4.57 -8.69
CA PHE A 113 -12.66 3.66 -8.28
C PHE A 113 -12.14 2.27 -7.84
N GLY A 114 -10.82 2.05 -7.89
CA GLY A 114 -10.14 0.79 -7.58
C GLY A 114 -9.01 0.49 -8.56
N CYS A 115 -9.17 0.89 -9.83
CA CYS A 115 -8.11 0.73 -10.84
C CYS A 115 -6.82 1.46 -10.45
N ILE A 116 -5.71 0.87 -10.85
CA ILE A 116 -4.37 1.41 -10.64
C ILE A 116 -4.01 2.30 -11.82
N ASN A 117 -3.70 3.57 -11.59
CA ASN A 117 -3.29 4.49 -12.65
C ASN A 117 -1.82 4.86 -12.49
N VAL A 118 -1.05 4.73 -13.56
CA VAL A 118 0.37 5.09 -13.59
C VAL A 118 0.61 6.21 -14.62
N PRO A 119 1.74 6.93 -14.55
CA PRO A 119 2.09 7.91 -15.59
C PRO A 119 2.06 7.31 -16.99
N GLY A 120 1.49 8.03 -17.96
CA GLY A 120 1.36 7.56 -19.35
C GLY A 120 2.69 7.10 -19.97
N PRO A 121 3.78 7.88 -19.89
CA PRO A 121 5.08 7.45 -20.36
C PRO A 121 5.57 6.14 -19.72
N PHE A 122 5.39 5.96 -18.40
CA PHE A 122 5.77 4.73 -17.71
C PHE A 122 4.95 3.53 -18.20
N TYR A 123 3.66 3.73 -18.40
CA TYR A 123 2.81 2.67 -18.93
C TYR A 123 3.30 2.23 -20.33
N SER A 124 3.53 3.16 -21.24
CA SER A 124 3.90 2.86 -22.64
C SER A 124 5.32 2.34 -22.80
N THR A 125 6.26 2.75 -21.92
CA THR A 125 7.69 2.36 -22.07
C THR A 125 8.10 1.19 -21.16
N VAL A 126 7.35 0.89 -20.10
CA VAL A 126 7.71 -0.15 -19.14
C VAL A 126 6.62 -1.21 -19.04
N VAL A 127 5.36 -0.84 -18.73
CA VAL A 127 4.30 -1.82 -18.50
C VAL A 127 3.92 -2.55 -19.80
N SER A 128 3.50 -1.81 -20.82
CA SER A 128 3.05 -2.39 -22.09
C SER A 128 4.09 -3.31 -22.72
N PRO A 129 5.36 -2.90 -22.92
CA PRO A 129 6.36 -3.80 -23.53
C PRO A 129 6.66 -5.04 -22.66
N THR A 130 6.55 -4.94 -21.34
CA THR A 130 6.82 -6.06 -20.44
C THR A 130 5.76 -7.15 -20.53
N PHE A 131 4.51 -6.79 -20.83
CA PHE A 131 3.39 -7.72 -20.92
C PHE A 131 2.93 -8.03 -22.35
N THR A 132 3.52 -7.40 -23.37
CA THR A 132 3.21 -7.67 -24.79
C THR A 132 3.46 -9.14 -25.12
N GLY A 133 2.45 -9.79 -25.68
CA GLY A 133 2.53 -11.18 -26.13
C GLY A 133 2.59 -12.23 -25.00
N THR A 134 2.48 -11.82 -23.73
CA THR A 134 2.55 -12.75 -22.60
C THR A 134 1.53 -12.42 -21.50
N LYS A 135 1.29 -13.41 -20.64
CA LYS A 135 0.65 -13.19 -19.34
C LYS A 135 1.72 -12.91 -18.28
N GLY A 136 1.34 -12.27 -17.21
CA GLY A 136 2.19 -12.08 -16.04
C GLY A 136 1.38 -12.11 -14.75
N ILE A 137 2.05 -11.88 -13.64
CA ILE A 137 1.41 -11.84 -12.32
C ILE A 137 1.42 -10.40 -11.80
N VAL A 138 0.31 -9.96 -11.25
CA VAL A 138 0.24 -8.72 -10.48
C VAL A 138 -0.05 -9.09 -9.02
N TYR A 139 0.84 -8.70 -8.14
CA TYR A 139 0.66 -8.77 -6.70
C TYR A 139 0.26 -7.40 -6.19
N VAL A 140 -0.96 -7.26 -5.70
CA VAL A 140 -1.41 -6.07 -4.98
C VAL A 140 -1.21 -6.35 -3.50
N LEU A 141 -0.26 -5.67 -2.88
CA LEU A 141 0.06 -5.88 -1.47
C LEU A 141 -1.06 -5.34 -0.58
N PRO A 142 -1.41 -6.04 0.51
CA PRO A 142 -2.39 -5.55 1.46
C PRO A 142 -1.85 -4.33 2.22
N GLU A 143 -2.78 -3.49 2.70
CA GLU A 143 -2.46 -2.31 3.51
C GLU A 143 -3.14 -2.31 4.89
N THR A 144 -4.10 -3.20 5.10
CA THR A 144 -4.83 -3.33 6.37
C THR A 144 -4.59 -4.68 7.04
N SER A 145 -3.95 -5.62 6.35
CA SER A 145 -3.60 -6.94 6.87
C SER A 145 -2.16 -7.32 6.52
N PRO A 146 -1.53 -8.25 7.24
CA PRO A 146 -0.18 -8.71 6.90
C PRO A 146 -0.15 -9.42 5.54
N ALA A 147 0.86 -9.14 4.73
CA ALA A 147 1.04 -9.80 3.43
C ALA A 147 1.17 -11.33 3.56
N SER A 148 1.76 -11.82 4.65
CA SER A 148 1.85 -13.25 4.96
C SER A 148 0.49 -13.93 5.09
N ALA A 149 -0.50 -13.24 5.63
CA ALA A 149 -1.85 -13.77 5.77
C ALA A 149 -2.55 -13.94 4.41
N LEU A 150 -2.24 -13.07 3.44
CA LEU A 150 -2.84 -13.12 2.11
C LEU A 150 -2.12 -14.08 1.17
N PHE A 151 -0.77 -14.10 1.20
CA PHE A 151 0.04 -14.84 0.25
C PHE A 151 0.61 -16.15 0.81
N GLY A 152 0.35 -16.48 2.08
CA GLY A 152 0.73 -17.75 2.68
C GLY A 152 2.24 -17.96 2.86
N PHE A 153 3.05 -16.90 2.86
CA PHE A 153 4.48 -17.02 3.12
C PHE A 153 4.82 -16.64 4.56
N GLN A 154 5.81 -17.34 5.13
CA GLN A 154 6.44 -16.88 6.37
C GLN A 154 7.54 -15.88 5.95
N PRO A 155 7.54 -14.64 6.47
CA PRO A 155 8.66 -13.76 6.22
C PRO A 155 9.91 -14.48 6.72
N ALA A 156 10.89 -14.69 5.86
CA ALA A 156 12.20 -15.12 6.30
C ALA A 156 12.65 -14.09 7.33
N GLY A 157 12.87 -14.55 8.57
CA GLY A 157 13.27 -13.66 9.65
C GLY A 157 14.48 -12.87 9.18
N ILE A 158 14.31 -11.60 8.90
CA ILE A 158 15.43 -10.68 8.85
C ILE A 158 15.91 -10.67 10.29
N ALA A 159 16.95 -11.44 10.58
CA ALA A 159 17.68 -11.29 11.83
C ALA A 159 18.20 -9.85 11.83
N VAL A 160 17.46 -8.93 12.45
CA VAL A 160 17.99 -7.64 12.85
C VAL A 160 19.02 -7.97 13.92
N ALA A 161 20.28 -8.14 13.51
CA ALA A 161 21.40 -8.19 14.41
C ALA A 161 21.42 -6.86 15.15
N GLY A 162 21.00 -6.87 16.42
CA GLY A 162 21.14 -5.72 17.29
C GLY A 162 19.87 -5.20 17.94
N ALA A 163 19.14 -6.04 18.66
CA ALA A 163 18.35 -5.61 19.80
C ALA A 163 18.27 -6.76 20.80
N GLN A 164 19.43 -7.09 21.40
CA GLN A 164 19.42 -7.76 22.67
C GLN A 164 18.96 -6.74 23.72
N GLN A 165 17.66 -6.64 23.93
CA GLN A 165 17.14 -6.15 25.19
C GLN A 165 17.35 -7.27 26.20
N GLY A 166 18.45 -7.15 26.92
CA GLY A 166 18.70 -7.95 28.10
C GLY A 166 17.61 -7.65 29.11
N SER A 167 16.66 -8.55 29.23
CA SER A 167 15.80 -8.64 30.39
C SER A 167 16.61 -9.25 31.51
N THR A 168 17.40 -8.46 32.21
CA THR A 168 17.80 -8.76 33.56
C THR A 168 16.69 -8.28 34.48
N ALA A 169 15.88 -9.21 34.90
CA ALA A 169 15.02 -9.01 36.06
C ALA A 169 15.92 -8.69 37.26
N LEU A 170 15.95 -7.46 37.67
CA LEU A 170 16.43 -7.02 38.95
C LEU A 170 15.27 -7.07 39.92
N ASP A 171 15.19 -8.22 40.60
CA ASP A 171 14.47 -8.37 41.85
C ASP A 171 15.24 -7.60 42.92
N ALA A 172 14.92 -6.33 43.11
CA ALA A 172 15.39 -5.48 44.19
C ALA A 172 14.19 -5.03 45.02
N PRO A 173 14.16 -5.30 46.31
CA PRO A 173 13.06 -4.84 47.16
C PRO A 173 13.07 -3.30 47.27
N PRO A 174 11.91 -2.67 47.49
CA PRO A 174 11.81 -1.22 47.57
C PRO A 174 12.56 -0.68 48.79
N PRO A 175 13.19 0.51 48.68
CA PRO A 175 13.88 1.10 49.84
C PRO A 175 12.87 1.48 50.92
N GLN A 176 13.17 1.00 52.17
CA GLN A 176 12.43 1.39 53.37
C GLN A 176 12.68 2.88 53.67
N LEU A 177 11.62 3.65 53.75
CA LEU A 177 11.64 5.02 54.26
C LEU A 177 12.00 5.02 55.72
N ALA A 178 13.14 5.66 56.07
CA ALA A 178 13.51 5.94 57.45
C ALA A 178 12.51 6.93 58.10
N PRO A 179 12.18 6.78 59.40
CA PRO A 179 11.25 7.67 60.08
C PRO A 179 11.84 9.08 60.20
N ALA A 180 11.04 10.08 59.95
CA ALA A 180 11.37 11.49 60.08
C ALA A 180 11.77 11.85 61.53
N ALA A 181 12.98 12.42 61.69
CA ALA A 181 13.40 12.99 62.96
C ALA A 181 12.52 14.20 63.32
N GLN A 182 11.92 14.11 64.50
CA GLN A 182 11.16 15.23 65.09
C GLN A 182 12.16 16.33 65.49
N SER A 183 12.08 17.49 64.90
CA SER A 183 12.79 18.69 65.33
C SER A 183 12.16 19.28 66.58
N ALA A 184 12.98 19.39 67.63
CA ALA A 184 12.64 20.05 68.90
C ALA A 184 12.44 21.58 68.72
N PRO A 185 11.56 22.23 69.51
CA PRO A 185 11.33 23.66 69.43
C PRO A 185 12.49 24.47 70.02
N ALA A 186 12.82 25.59 69.38
CA ALA A 186 13.85 26.54 69.82
C ALA A 186 13.38 27.32 71.06
N PRO A 187 14.29 27.70 71.97
CA PRO A 187 13.95 28.47 73.17
C PRO A 187 13.67 29.93 72.81
N VAL A 188 12.64 30.47 73.46
CA VAL A 188 12.28 31.90 73.45
C VAL A 188 13.25 32.68 74.32
N ALA A 189 13.98 33.68 73.76
CA ALA A 189 14.76 34.67 74.50
C ALA A 189 13.87 35.85 74.91
N ARG A 190 14.06 36.27 76.14
CA ARG A 190 13.47 37.50 76.74
C ARG A 190 14.04 38.78 76.12
#